data_cb59fabbc52e3375ce2b024c980d9309
#
_entry.id   cb59fabbc52e3375ce2b024c980d9309
#
_cell.length_a   1.000
_cell.length_b   1.000
_cell.length_c   1.000
_cell.angle_alpha   90.00
_cell.angle_beta   90.00
_cell.angle_gamma   90.00
#
_symmetry.space_group_name_H-M   'P 1'
#
loop_
_entity.id
_entity.type
_entity.pdbx_description
1 polymer ?
#
loop_
_entity_poly.entity_id
_entity_poly.type
_entity_poly.pdbx_seq_one_letter_code
_entity_poly.pdbx_strand_id
1 'polypeptide(L)'
;MPILPIDTGRYGSAEMRRIFDEESRLQKILDVEAAVAHAHSQVGNIPKEAAEEILQKASTSYVRVERCEEIDKQINHDLMAVVKALSEVCSPSAARWVHFGLTSADVEDTAYALQFKEALRLIELGLIDLERILLGQVEKHRETMMAGRTHGQHMAV
;
A
#
# COMPACT_ATOMS: atom_id res chain seq x y z
N MET A 1 -7.03 11.73 -16.32
CA MET A 1 -5.89 12.15 -17.20
C MET A 1 -4.62 12.04 -16.37
N PRO A 2 -3.58 11.33 -16.81
CA PRO A 2 -2.36 11.18 -16.00
C PRO A 2 -1.69 12.54 -15.76
N ILE A 3 -1.30 12.79 -14.50
CA ILE A 3 -0.66 14.04 -14.09
C ILE A 3 0.87 13.92 -14.18
N LEU A 4 1.40 12.75 -13.82
CA LEU A 4 2.84 12.47 -13.87
C LEU A 4 3.17 11.43 -14.95
N PRO A 5 4.40 11.43 -15.50
CA PRO A 5 4.82 10.42 -16.47
C PRO A 5 4.67 8.97 -15.95
N ILE A 6 4.80 8.75 -14.63
CA ILE A 6 4.61 7.44 -14.00
C ILE A 6 3.17 6.94 -14.13
N ASP A 7 2.18 7.83 -14.11
CA ASP A 7 0.76 7.50 -14.19
C ASP A 7 0.37 6.94 -15.57
N THR A 8 1.22 7.11 -16.58
CA THR A 8 1.00 6.55 -17.93
C THR A 8 1.22 5.04 -17.99
N GLY A 9 1.73 4.43 -16.92
CA GLY A 9 2.14 3.02 -16.92
C GLY A 9 3.43 2.73 -17.69
N ARG A 10 4.11 3.77 -18.22
CA ARG A 10 5.36 3.62 -18.97
C ARG A 10 6.54 3.26 -18.08
N TYR A 11 6.54 3.73 -16.83
CA TYR A 11 7.60 3.53 -15.85
C TYR A 11 7.11 2.70 -14.67
N GLY A 12 8.06 2.06 -13.97
CA GLY A 12 7.78 1.18 -12.85
C GLY A 12 7.38 -0.24 -13.28
N SER A 13 7.65 -1.22 -12.41
CA SER A 13 7.19 -2.60 -12.63
C SER A 13 5.68 -2.74 -12.40
N ALA A 14 5.09 -3.81 -12.94
CA ALA A 14 3.66 -4.09 -12.72
C ALA A 14 3.35 -4.31 -11.22
N GLU A 15 4.27 -4.97 -10.50
CA GLU A 15 4.16 -5.22 -9.06
C GLU A 15 4.16 -3.91 -8.27
N MET A 16 5.10 -2.99 -8.57
CA MET A 16 5.18 -1.69 -7.89
C MET A 16 3.92 -0.85 -8.14
N ARG A 17 3.40 -0.83 -9.37
CA ARG A 17 2.17 -0.09 -9.69
C ARG A 17 0.96 -0.66 -8.95
N ARG A 18 0.85 -2.01 -8.84
CA ARG A 18 -0.24 -2.65 -8.10
C ARG A 18 -0.28 -2.26 -6.63
N ILE A 19 0.88 -2.03 -6.00
CA ILE A 19 0.94 -1.62 -4.59
C ILE A 19 0.27 -0.26 -4.39
N PHE A 20 0.37 0.65 -5.38
CA PHE A 20 -0.12 2.02 -5.29
C PHE A 20 -1.38 2.29 -6.12
N ASP A 21 -2.04 1.25 -6.65
CA ASP A 21 -3.33 1.42 -7.30
C ASP A 21 -4.45 1.70 -6.28
N GLU A 22 -5.59 2.20 -6.77
CA GLU A 22 -6.71 2.63 -5.95
C GLU A 22 -7.34 1.47 -5.17
N GLU A 23 -7.43 0.29 -5.78
CA GLU A 23 -8.00 -0.89 -5.13
C GLU A 23 -7.10 -1.37 -3.98
N SER A 24 -5.78 -1.37 -4.20
CA SER A 24 -4.80 -1.72 -3.18
C SER A 24 -4.81 -0.72 -2.02
N ARG A 25 -4.85 0.60 -2.33
CA ARG A 25 -5.00 1.64 -1.31
C ARG A 25 -6.27 1.43 -0.49
N LEU A 26 -7.40 1.22 -1.16
CA LEU A 26 -8.68 0.96 -0.50
C LEU A 26 -8.58 -0.25 0.43
N GLN A 27 -7.98 -1.36 -0.04
CA GLN A 27 -7.81 -2.55 0.81
C GLN A 27 -6.98 -2.25 2.06
N LYS A 28 -5.89 -1.45 1.96
CA LYS A 28 -5.09 -1.08 3.14
C LYS A 28 -5.88 -0.24 4.15
N ILE A 29 -6.71 0.68 3.68
CA ILE A 29 -7.62 1.44 4.55
C ILE A 29 -8.59 0.50 5.27
N LEU A 30 -9.20 -0.43 4.55
CA LEU A 30 -10.11 -1.43 5.11
C LEU A 30 -9.41 -2.36 6.12
N ASP A 31 -8.16 -2.75 5.83
CA ASP A 31 -7.34 -3.57 6.75
C ASP A 31 -7.10 -2.85 8.09
N VAL A 32 -6.85 -1.54 8.06
CA VAL A 32 -6.69 -0.72 9.27
C VAL A 32 -7.98 -0.63 10.07
N GLU A 33 -9.10 -0.32 9.42
CA GLU A 33 -10.42 -0.25 10.06
C GLU A 33 -10.78 -1.59 10.75
N ALA A 34 -10.56 -2.70 10.05
CA ALA A 34 -10.79 -4.04 10.59
C ALA A 34 -9.88 -4.37 11.78
N ALA A 35 -8.58 -4.04 11.67
CA ALA A 35 -7.61 -4.30 12.72
C ALA A 35 -7.94 -3.52 14.01
N VAL A 36 -8.37 -2.25 13.87
CA VAL A 36 -8.76 -1.42 15.00
C VAL A 36 -10.05 -1.92 15.63
N ALA A 37 -11.08 -2.26 14.83
CA ALA A 37 -12.30 -2.87 15.34
C ALA A 37 -12.01 -4.16 16.12
N HIS A 38 -11.12 -5.02 15.58
CA HIS A 38 -10.67 -6.22 16.26
C HIS A 38 -9.97 -5.89 17.59
N ALA A 39 -9.01 -4.97 17.61
CA ALA A 39 -8.30 -4.58 18.81
C ALA A 39 -9.24 -4.02 19.90
N HIS A 40 -10.20 -3.18 19.52
CA HIS A 40 -11.23 -2.68 20.44
C HIS A 40 -12.11 -3.78 21.02
N SER A 41 -12.39 -4.83 20.23
CA SER A 41 -13.17 -5.98 20.75
C SER A 41 -12.41 -6.79 21.79
N GLN A 42 -11.06 -6.88 21.69
CA GLN A 42 -10.24 -7.59 22.67
C GLN A 42 -10.21 -6.91 24.04
N VAL A 43 -10.35 -5.58 24.07
CA VAL A 43 -10.42 -4.80 25.32
C VAL A 43 -11.85 -4.47 25.76
N GLY A 44 -12.86 -5.01 25.07
CA GLY A 44 -14.27 -4.90 25.44
C GLY A 44 -14.95 -3.58 25.10
N ASN A 45 -14.34 -2.73 24.25
CA ASN A 45 -14.93 -1.46 23.80
C ASN A 45 -16.00 -1.66 22.72
N ILE A 46 -15.84 -2.72 21.91
CA ILE A 46 -16.75 -3.08 20.81
C ILE A 46 -17.23 -4.53 21.02
N PRO A 47 -18.51 -4.84 20.76
CA PRO A 47 -19.00 -6.22 20.76
C PRO A 47 -18.22 -7.09 19.78
N LYS A 48 -17.89 -8.33 20.18
CA LYS A 48 -17.12 -9.26 19.35
C LYS A 48 -17.78 -9.51 17.99
N GLU A 49 -19.08 -9.74 18.02
CA GLU A 49 -19.88 -10.02 16.81
C GLU A 49 -19.82 -8.86 15.82
N ALA A 50 -19.82 -7.62 16.31
CA ALA A 50 -19.69 -6.44 15.47
C ALA A 50 -18.29 -6.33 14.84
N ALA A 51 -17.24 -6.59 15.63
CA ALA A 51 -15.87 -6.58 15.12
C ALA A 51 -15.62 -7.71 14.11
N GLU A 52 -16.15 -8.90 14.34
CA GLU A 52 -16.06 -10.05 13.42
C GLU A 52 -16.77 -9.73 12.10
N GLU A 53 -17.93 -9.09 12.14
CA GLU A 53 -18.64 -8.66 10.93
C GLU A 53 -17.85 -7.60 10.17
N ILE A 54 -17.32 -6.57 10.85
CA ILE A 54 -16.47 -5.54 10.23
C ILE A 54 -15.25 -6.20 9.56
N LEU A 55 -14.55 -7.11 10.26
CA LEU A 55 -13.41 -7.85 9.72
C LEU A 55 -13.77 -8.63 8.45
N GLN A 56 -14.93 -9.28 8.43
CA GLN A 56 -15.40 -10.03 7.27
C GLN A 56 -15.76 -9.13 6.09
N LYS A 57 -16.31 -7.94 6.36
CA LYS A 57 -16.80 -7.01 5.33
C LYS A 57 -15.74 -6.02 4.83
N ALA A 58 -14.65 -5.84 5.56
CA ALA A 58 -13.54 -4.94 5.20
C ALA A 58 -12.67 -5.51 4.06
N SER A 59 -13.26 -5.63 2.90
CA SER A 59 -12.59 -6.16 1.70
C SER A 59 -13.13 -5.47 0.45
N THR A 60 -12.26 -5.28 -0.56
CA THR A 60 -12.64 -4.76 -1.87
C THR A 60 -13.65 -5.65 -2.62
N SER A 61 -13.86 -6.88 -2.15
CA SER A 61 -14.96 -7.72 -2.60
C SER A 61 -16.35 -7.21 -2.19
N TYR A 62 -16.44 -6.46 -1.10
CA TYR A 62 -17.69 -5.88 -0.58
C TYR A 62 -17.72 -4.36 -0.75
N VAL A 63 -16.61 -3.69 -0.49
CA VAL A 63 -16.47 -2.22 -0.59
C VAL A 63 -15.76 -1.89 -1.90
N ARG A 64 -16.47 -1.27 -2.83
CA ARG A 64 -15.96 -0.98 -4.19
C ARG A 64 -15.42 0.43 -4.27
N VAL A 65 -14.36 0.63 -5.06
CA VAL A 65 -13.77 1.95 -5.33
C VAL A 65 -14.83 2.90 -5.89
N GLU A 66 -15.62 2.45 -6.86
CA GLU A 66 -16.66 3.26 -7.49
C GLU A 66 -17.72 3.76 -6.47
N ARG A 67 -18.04 2.91 -5.47
CA ARG A 67 -18.99 3.32 -4.42
C ARG A 67 -18.38 4.38 -3.50
N CYS A 68 -17.10 4.24 -3.16
CA CYS A 68 -16.39 5.26 -2.38
C CYS A 68 -16.34 6.59 -3.14
N GLU A 69 -16.04 6.60 -4.44
CA GLU A 69 -16.05 7.80 -5.27
C GLU A 69 -17.44 8.46 -5.37
N GLU A 70 -18.51 7.68 -5.47
CA GLU A 70 -19.88 8.21 -5.48
C GLU A 70 -20.20 8.94 -4.18
N ILE A 71 -19.81 8.37 -3.05
CA ILE A 71 -20.03 8.98 -1.73
C ILE A 71 -19.14 10.22 -1.57
N ASP A 72 -17.87 10.15 -1.97
CA ASP A 72 -16.93 11.26 -1.89
C ASP A 72 -17.42 12.49 -2.64
N LYS A 73 -17.96 12.32 -3.85
CA LYS A 73 -18.57 13.40 -4.64
C LYS A 73 -19.71 14.12 -3.90
N GLN A 74 -20.34 13.47 -2.92
CA GLN A 74 -21.44 14.05 -2.14
C GLN A 74 -20.95 14.76 -0.88
N ILE A 75 -19.88 14.23 -0.25
CA ILE A 75 -19.44 14.70 1.07
C ILE A 75 -18.10 15.45 1.06
N ASN A 76 -17.33 15.37 -0.06
CA ASN A 76 -16.01 15.95 -0.24
C ASN A 76 -15.04 15.52 0.89
N HIS A 77 -15.00 14.22 1.19
CA HIS A 77 -14.11 13.65 2.19
C HIS A 77 -13.84 12.18 1.87
N ASP A 78 -12.70 11.90 1.27
CA ASP A 78 -12.33 10.60 0.71
C ASP A 78 -12.32 9.47 1.74
N LEU A 79 -11.66 9.65 2.89
CA LEU A 79 -11.66 8.62 3.93
C LEU A 79 -13.06 8.36 4.50
N MET A 80 -13.83 9.41 4.78
CA MET A 80 -15.19 9.23 5.28
C MET A 80 -16.12 8.58 4.25
N ALA A 81 -15.80 8.69 2.97
CA ALA A 81 -16.49 7.93 1.92
C ALA A 81 -16.23 6.42 2.07
N VAL A 82 -15.00 6.01 2.35
CA VAL A 82 -14.66 4.60 2.63
C VAL A 82 -15.37 4.11 3.90
N VAL A 83 -15.33 4.89 4.98
CA VAL A 83 -16.03 4.57 6.25
C VAL A 83 -17.51 4.35 6.02
N LYS A 84 -18.18 5.23 5.25
CA LYS A 84 -19.58 5.08 4.88
C LYS A 84 -19.83 3.86 4.02
N ALA A 85 -19.01 3.62 2.99
CA ALA A 85 -19.14 2.48 2.11
C ALA A 85 -18.97 1.14 2.88
N LEU A 86 -18.03 1.07 3.83
CA LEU A 86 -17.89 -0.08 4.73
C LEU A 86 -19.12 -0.23 5.64
N SER A 87 -19.63 0.88 6.18
CA SER A 87 -20.82 0.86 7.02
C SER A 87 -22.07 0.39 6.27
N GLU A 88 -22.20 0.71 4.99
CA GLU A 88 -23.33 0.28 4.15
C GLU A 88 -23.42 -1.24 3.96
N VAL A 89 -22.28 -1.94 4.00
CA VAL A 89 -22.23 -3.41 3.82
C VAL A 89 -22.28 -4.17 5.12
N CYS A 90 -22.25 -3.47 6.26
CA CYS A 90 -22.42 -4.02 7.59
C CYS A 90 -23.87 -3.90 8.08
N SER A 91 -24.24 -4.78 9.02
CA SER A 91 -25.51 -4.64 9.76
C SER A 91 -25.55 -3.34 10.56
N PRO A 92 -26.74 -2.79 10.88
CA PRO A 92 -26.85 -1.59 11.71
C PRO A 92 -26.17 -1.70 13.08
N SER A 93 -26.06 -2.91 13.61
CA SER A 93 -25.41 -3.19 14.90
C SER A 93 -23.87 -3.10 14.80
N ALA A 94 -23.29 -3.44 13.66
CA ALA A 94 -21.84 -3.36 13.41
C ALA A 94 -21.43 -2.00 12.83
N ALA A 95 -22.22 -1.46 11.92
CA ALA A 95 -21.92 -0.21 11.20
C ALA A 95 -21.59 0.98 12.12
N ARG A 96 -22.23 1.09 13.28
CA ARG A 96 -21.97 2.15 14.27
C ARG A 96 -20.58 2.08 14.92
N TRP A 97 -19.89 0.97 14.74
CA TRP A 97 -18.56 0.75 15.31
C TRP A 97 -17.43 0.88 14.29
N VAL A 98 -17.76 1.07 13.01
CA VAL A 98 -16.78 1.40 11.98
C VAL A 98 -16.16 2.75 12.33
N HIS A 99 -14.85 2.86 12.20
CA HIS A 99 -14.07 4.07 12.51
C HIS A 99 -14.11 4.50 13.99
N PHE A 100 -14.43 3.59 14.89
CA PHE A 100 -14.55 3.90 16.32
C PHE A 100 -13.20 4.26 16.94
N GLY A 101 -13.11 5.49 17.49
CA GLY A 101 -11.92 5.98 18.17
C GLY A 101 -10.76 6.40 17.26
N LEU A 102 -10.98 6.48 15.95
CA LEU A 102 -9.99 6.87 14.95
C LEU A 102 -10.18 8.30 14.46
N THR A 103 -9.10 8.88 13.97
CA THR A 103 -9.15 10.03 13.07
C THR A 103 -8.56 9.65 11.71
N SER A 104 -8.78 10.49 10.68
CA SER A 104 -8.33 10.21 9.31
C SER A 104 -6.85 9.88 9.22
N ALA A 105 -6.00 10.64 9.90
CA ALA A 105 -4.55 10.42 9.87
C ALA A 105 -4.12 9.07 10.44
N ASP A 106 -4.80 8.54 11.46
CA ASP A 106 -4.49 7.22 12.01
C ASP A 106 -4.64 6.12 10.95
N VAL A 107 -5.65 6.26 10.10
CA VAL A 107 -5.95 5.29 9.04
C VAL A 107 -5.07 5.50 7.82
N GLU A 108 -5.00 6.73 7.32
CA GLU A 108 -4.27 7.05 6.09
C GLU A 108 -2.78 6.81 6.22
N ASP A 109 -2.15 7.32 7.28
CA ASP A 109 -0.71 7.15 7.51
C ASP A 109 -0.35 5.68 7.70
N THR A 110 -1.21 4.90 8.39
CA THR A 110 -1.00 3.47 8.56
C THR A 110 -1.18 2.71 7.25
N ALA A 111 -2.18 3.05 6.43
CA ALA A 111 -2.37 2.45 5.12
C ALA A 111 -1.18 2.73 4.19
N TYR A 112 -0.67 3.97 4.16
CA TYR A 112 0.55 4.32 3.42
C TYR A 112 1.77 3.56 3.93
N ALA A 113 1.93 3.42 5.25
CA ALA A 113 3.03 2.65 5.83
C ALA A 113 2.99 1.18 5.38
N LEU A 114 1.81 0.57 5.26
CA LEU A 114 1.65 -0.77 4.73
C LEU A 114 2.05 -0.86 3.25
N GLN A 115 1.64 0.10 2.42
CA GLN A 115 2.04 0.17 1.01
C GLN A 115 3.56 0.36 0.87
N PHE A 116 4.17 1.26 1.64
CA PHE A 116 5.61 1.48 1.64
C PHE A 116 6.38 0.24 2.09
N LYS A 117 5.89 -0.50 3.08
CA LYS A 117 6.50 -1.76 3.50
C LYS A 117 6.56 -2.77 2.36
N GLU A 118 5.48 -2.92 1.59
CA GLU A 118 5.45 -3.80 0.41
C GLU A 118 6.39 -3.30 -0.70
N ALA A 119 6.38 -2.01 -0.99
CA ALA A 119 7.26 -1.39 -1.99
C ALA A 119 8.74 -1.54 -1.64
N LEU A 120 9.11 -1.30 -0.37
CA LEU A 120 10.48 -1.48 0.11
C LEU A 120 10.93 -2.94 -0.01
N ARG A 121 10.03 -3.90 0.22
CA ARG A 121 10.35 -5.31 0.01
C ARG A 121 10.69 -5.64 -1.44
N LEU A 122 9.98 -5.05 -2.41
CA LEU A 122 10.33 -5.21 -3.84
C LEU A 122 11.69 -4.59 -4.17
N ILE A 123 11.98 -3.42 -3.62
CA ILE A 123 13.28 -2.76 -3.80
C ILE A 123 14.41 -3.62 -3.21
N GLU A 124 14.22 -4.14 -2.00
CA GLU A 124 15.18 -5.03 -1.34
C GLU A 124 15.50 -6.26 -2.21
N LEU A 125 14.47 -6.92 -2.73
CA LEU A 125 14.66 -8.07 -3.62
C LEU A 125 15.44 -7.69 -4.89
N GLY A 126 15.12 -6.55 -5.50
CA GLY A 126 15.83 -6.05 -6.66
C GLY A 126 17.30 -5.71 -6.37
N LEU A 127 17.61 -5.18 -5.19
CA LEU A 127 18.98 -4.91 -4.76
C LEU A 127 19.78 -6.21 -4.53
N ILE A 128 19.16 -7.22 -3.93
CA ILE A 128 19.78 -8.54 -3.74
C ILE A 128 20.13 -9.17 -5.11
N ASP A 129 19.23 -9.08 -6.07
CA ASP A 129 19.49 -9.61 -7.42
C ASP A 129 20.60 -8.82 -8.14
N LEU A 130 20.60 -7.49 -8.01
CA LEU A 130 21.67 -6.63 -8.52
C LEU A 130 23.03 -7.01 -7.91
N GLU A 131 23.09 -7.18 -6.60
CA GLU A 131 24.31 -7.61 -5.89
C GLU A 131 24.84 -8.94 -6.44
N ARG A 132 23.98 -9.94 -6.61
CA ARG A 132 24.36 -11.24 -7.19
C ARG A 132 24.94 -11.10 -8.59
N ILE A 133 24.32 -10.27 -9.44
CA ILE A 133 24.80 -10.01 -10.80
C ILE A 133 26.17 -9.34 -10.75
N LEU A 134 26.35 -8.32 -9.91
CA LEU A 134 27.61 -7.59 -9.77
C LEU A 134 28.74 -8.51 -9.27
N LEU A 135 28.47 -9.33 -8.25
CA LEU A 135 29.44 -10.33 -7.77
C LEU A 135 29.86 -11.29 -8.87
N GLY A 136 28.90 -11.79 -9.65
CA GLY A 136 29.20 -12.64 -10.81
C GLY A 136 30.05 -11.93 -11.88
N GLN A 137 29.81 -10.63 -12.12
CA GLN A 137 30.65 -9.84 -13.03
C GLN A 137 32.07 -9.61 -12.48
N VAL A 138 32.21 -9.30 -11.18
CA VAL A 138 33.49 -9.16 -10.51
C VAL A 138 34.31 -10.46 -10.65
N GLU A 139 33.72 -11.60 -10.37
CA GLU A 139 34.37 -12.90 -10.48
C GLU A 139 34.80 -13.18 -11.93
N LYS A 140 33.90 -12.98 -12.89
CA LYS A 140 34.15 -13.20 -14.31
C LYS A 140 35.25 -12.29 -14.88
N HIS A 141 35.30 -11.04 -14.43
CA HIS A 141 36.18 -10.01 -15.00
C HIS A 141 37.36 -9.63 -14.10
N ARG A 142 37.65 -10.44 -13.07
CA ARG A 142 38.71 -10.17 -12.10
C ARG A 142 40.09 -9.92 -12.74
N GLU A 143 40.40 -10.62 -13.84
CA GLU A 143 41.64 -10.52 -14.57
C GLU A 143 41.52 -9.75 -15.91
N THR A 144 40.37 -9.15 -16.17
CA THR A 144 40.14 -8.44 -17.43
C THR A 144 40.77 -7.07 -17.36
N MET A 145 41.79 -6.86 -18.20
CA MET A 145 42.40 -5.52 -18.33
C MET A 145 41.49 -4.55 -19.04
N MET A 146 41.33 -3.37 -18.51
CA MET A 146 40.57 -2.29 -19.12
C MET A 146 41.32 -0.95 -19.08
N ALA A 147 40.99 -0.06 -20.01
CA ALA A 147 41.51 1.31 -19.99
C ALA A 147 40.84 2.13 -18.89
N GLY A 148 41.60 2.56 -17.90
CA GLY A 148 41.15 3.55 -16.91
C GLY A 148 41.54 4.97 -17.33
N ARG A 149 40.81 5.95 -16.86
CA ARG A 149 41.10 7.38 -17.06
C ARG A 149 40.94 8.13 -15.74
N THR A 150 42.00 8.87 -15.38
CA THR A 150 41.96 9.78 -14.23
C THR A 150 42.78 11.04 -14.55
N HIS A 151 42.34 12.21 -14.07
CA HIS A 151 42.99 13.52 -14.33
C HIS A 151 43.26 13.80 -15.82
N GLY A 152 42.39 13.33 -16.71
CA GLY A 152 42.59 13.46 -18.15
C GLY A 152 43.70 12.56 -18.74
N GLN A 153 44.34 11.74 -17.93
CA GLN A 153 45.42 10.81 -18.36
C GLN A 153 44.85 9.39 -18.49
N HIS A 154 45.41 8.67 -19.47
CA HIS A 154 45.14 7.25 -19.64
C HIS A 154 45.94 6.43 -18.61
N MET A 155 45.22 5.54 -17.92
CA MET A 155 45.83 4.59 -16.98
C MET A 155 45.53 3.16 -17.42
N ALA A 156 46.53 2.28 -17.31
CA ALA A 156 46.28 0.86 -17.35
C ALA A 156 45.85 0.36 -15.97
N VAL A 157 44.82 -0.44 -15.92
CA VAL A 157 44.36 -1.13 -14.72
C VAL A 157 44.36 -2.62 -15.02
#